data_fdc056770512b48ec64c41c2b0e57453
#
_entry.id   fdc056770512b48ec64c41c2b0e57453
#
_cell.length_a   1.000
_cell.length_b   1.000
_cell.length_c   1.000
_cell.angle_alpha   90.00
_cell.angle_beta   90.00
_cell.angle_gamma   90.00
#
_symmetry.space_group_name_H-M   'P 1'
#
loop_
_entity.id
_entity.type
_entity.pdbx_description
1 polymer ?
#
loop_
_entity_poly.entity_id
_entity_poly.type
_entity_poly.pdbx_seq_one_letter_code
_entity_poly.pdbx_strand_id
1 'polypeptide(L)'
;VSLTILSKICKTLHADFGDIVEYVPDAEIWDLYNENRELLGKDHIRGEQLPIDGYHLVVHVWIRNSRGQYLISQRSANRPTYPLMWECVDGSVVKGEDSLQGALREAKEEVGIDLLPEKGQVVLSDIKKIEFGKVANKIVDVWLFDYDGEVDLGNATTDEAAQVAWMNREQIKELLEHNMFVETLV
;
A
#
# COMPACT_ATOMS: atom_id res chain seq x y z
N VAL A 1 -28.94 -5.79 -1.18
CA VAL A 1 -30.25 -5.74 -0.48
C VAL A 1 -30.77 -4.31 -0.59
N SER A 2 -32.08 -4.11 -0.92
CA SER A 2 -32.63 -2.75 -1.02
C SER A 2 -32.92 -2.19 0.37
N LEU A 3 -32.86 -0.86 0.53
CA LEU A 3 -33.21 -0.15 1.78
C LEU A 3 -34.64 -0.49 2.25
N THR A 4 -35.57 -0.75 1.31
CA THR A 4 -36.94 -1.14 1.61
C THR A 4 -37.01 -2.49 2.32
N ILE A 5 -36.16 -3.45 1.92
CA ILE A 5 -36.08 -4.77 2.57
C ILE A 5 -35.46 -4.62 3.96
N LEU A 6 -34.37 -3.88 4.09
CA LEU A 6 -33.72 -3.61 5.39
C LEU A 6 -34.68 -2.96 6.36
N SER A 7 -35.46 -1.94 5.93
CA SER A 7 -36.50 -1.30 6.77
C SER A 7 -37.55 -2.27 7.27
N LYS A 8 -37.97 -3.24 6.43
CA LYS A 8 -38.93 -4.28 6.85
C LYS A 8 -38.33 -5.23 7.89
N ILE A 9 -37.03 -5.60 7.72
CA ILE A 9 -36.32 -6.43 8.69
C ILE A 9 -36.21 -5.71 10.03
N CYS A 10 -35.76 -4.44 10.05
CA CYS A 10 -35.70 -3.62 11.27
C CYS A 10 -37.04 -3.57 12.01
N LYS A 11 -38.12 -3.32 11.30
CA LYS A 11 -39.47 -3.29 11.90
C LYS A 11 -39.88 -4.64 12.49
N THR A 12 -39.57 -5.74 11.82
CA THR A 12 -39.92 -7.09 12.27
C THR A 12 -39.13 -7.52 13.49
N LEU A 13 -37.84 -7.12 13.56
CA LEU A 13 -36.93 -7.48 14.65
C LEU A 13 -36.92 -6.45 15.78
N HIS A 14 -37.65 -5.33 15.64
CA HIS A 14 -37.57 -4.18 16.56
C HIS A 14 -36.13 -3.68 16.77
N ALA A 15 -35.34 -3.63 15.69
CA ALA A 15 -33.93 -3.27 15.65
C ALA A 15 -33.71 -2.04 14.77
N ASP A 16 -32.62 -1.34 14.99
CA ASP A 16 -32.15 -0.27 14.11
C ASP A 16 -31.24 -0.82 13.00
N PHE A 17 -30.94 0.03 11.98
CA PHE A 17 -30.04 -0.36 10.90
C PHE A 17 -28.66 -0.79 11.42
N GLY A 18 -28.10 -0.09 12.43
CA GLY A 18 -26.84 -0.39 13.04
C GLY A 18 -26.78 -1.75 13.76
N ASP A 19 -27.95 -2.30 14.14
CA ASP A 19 -28.03 -3.61 14.79
C ASP A 19 -28.00 -4.78 13.81
N ILE A 20 -28.29 -4.52 12.52
CA ILE A 20 -28.46 -5.58 11.50
C ILE A 20 -27.55 -5.40 10.28
N VAL A 21 -26.85 -4.28 10.16
CA VAL A 21 -25.92 -3.98 9.06
C VAL A 21 -24.62 -3.48 9.65
N GLU A 22 -23.59 -4.26 9.45
CA GLU A 22 -22.22 -3.83 9.69
C GLU A 22 -21.61 -3.42 8.36
N TYR A 23 -21.00 -2.22 8.30
CA TYR A 23 -20.14 -1.86 7.20
C TYR A 23 -18.84 -2.64 7.38
N VAL A 24 -18.71 -3.73 6.65
CA VAL A 24 -17.41 -4.38 6.46
C VAL A 24 -16.81 -3.69 5.23
N PRO A 25 -15.73 -2.91 5.38
CA PRO A 25 -14.99 -2.43 4.22
C PRO A 25 -14.66 -3.65 3.34
N ASP A 26 -14.70 -3.50 2.03
CA ASP A 26 -14.27 -4.56 1.13
C ASP A 26 -12.88 -4.99 1.58
N ALA A 27 -12.82 -6.18 2.19
CA ALA A 27 -11.59 -6.65 2.78
C ALA A 27 -10.58 -6.86 1.65
N GLU A 28 -9.44 -6.19 1.74
CA GLU A 28 -8.36 -6.38 0.78
C GLU A 28 -7.91 -7.84 0.82
N ILE A 29 -7.96 -8.50 -0.31
CA ILE A 29 -7.59 -9.91 -0.45
C ILE A 29 -6.25 -9.99 -1.15
N TRP A 30 -5.36 -10.80 -0.63
CA TRP A 30 -4.03 -11.05 -1.19
C TRP A 30 -3.91 -12.48 -1.71
N ASP A 31 -3.16 -12.64 -2.77
CA ASP A 31 -2.62 -13.94 -3.15
C ASP A 31 -1.48 -14.31 -2.21
N LEU A 32 -1.38 -15.58 -1.83
CA LEU A 32 -0.27 -16.11 -1.07
C LEU A 32 0.73 -16.84 -1.95
N TYR A 33 1.99 -16.64 -1.63
CA TYR A 33 3.15 -17.22 -2.29
C TYR A 33 3.97 -18.05 -1.29
N ASN A 34 4.74 -19.02 -1.79
CA ASN A 34 5.81 -19.62 -1.01
C ASN A 34 7.11 -18.77 -1.11
N GLU A 35 8.19 -19.18 -0.42
CA GLU A 35 9.49 -18.49 -0.45
C GLU A 35 10.18 -18.51 -1.84
N ASN A 36 9.74 -19.37 -2.75
CA ASN A 36 10.21 -19.41 -4.14
C ASN A 36 9.37 -18.54 -5.09
N ARG A 37 8.45 -17.71 -4.55
CA ARG A 37 7.49 -16.86 -5.30
C ARG A 37 6.48 -17.65 -6.14
N GLU A 38 6.19 -18.88 -5.78
CA GLU A 38 5.16 -19.68 -6.43
C GLU A 38 3.83 -19.45 -5.71
N LEU A 39 2.77 -19.22 -6.50
CA LEU A 39 1.42 -19.05 -5.99
C LEU A 39 0.95 -20.32 -5.25
N LEU A 40 0.45 -20.15 -4.03
CA LEU A 40 -0.12 -21.24 -3.25
C LEU A 40 -1.59 -21.54 -3.60
N GLY A 41 -2.22 -20.73 -4.44
CA GLY A 41 -3.64 -20.85 -4.78
C GLY A 41 -4.56 -20.66 -3.57
N LYS A 42 -4.13 -19.88 -2.60
CA LYS A 42 -4.86 -19.55 -1.38
C LYS A 42 -5.01 -18.04 -1.25
N ASP A 43 -6.20 -17.63 -0.87
CA ASP A 43 -6.52 -16.24 -0.56
C ASP A 43 -6.19 -15.94 0.89
N HIS A 44 -5.81 -14.69 1.16
CA HIS A 44 -5.60 -14.17 2.49
C HIS A 44 -6.31 -12.82 2.65
N ILE A 45 -7.02 -12.65 3.74
CA ILE A 45 -7.70 -11.39 4.05
C ILE A 45 -6.74 -10.51 4.85
N ARG A 46 -6.54 -9.27 4.40
CA ARG A 46 -5.71 -8.28 5.11
C ARG A 46 -6.17 -8.13 6.56
N GLY A 47 -5.20 -8.21 7.48
CA GLY A 47 -5.47 -8.12 8.92
C GLY A 47 -5.59 -9.47 9.63
N GLU A 48 -5.76 -10.56 8.93
CA GLU A 48 -5.67 -11.91 9.49
C GLU A 48 -4.21 -12.32 9.72
N GLN A 49 -4.00 -13.37 10.53
CA GLN A 49 -2.66 -13.91 10.76
C GLN A 49 -2.18 -14.69 9.54
N LEU A 50 -1.05 -14.28 8.96
CA LEU A 50 -0.42 -15.00 7.86
C LEU A 50 -0.01 -16.42 8.25
N PRO A 51 -0.20 -17.41 7.35
CA PRO A 51 0.35 -18.75 7.54
C PRO A 51 1.89 -18.72 7.64
N ILE A 52 2.46 -19.67 8.36
CA ILE A 52 3.92 -19.74 8.58
C ILE A 52 4.70 -19.80 7.25
N ASP A 53 4.18 -20.53 6.27
CA ASP A 53 4.81 -20.72 4.96
C ASP A 53 4.14 -19.88 3.85
N GLY A 54 3.29 -18.94 4.21
CA GLY A 54 2.59 -18.05 3.28
C GLY A 54 3.17 -16.65 3.32
N TYR A 55 3.50 -16.12 2.15
CA TYR A 55 4.03 -14.76 1.96
C TYR A 55 3.05 -13.98 1.10
N HIS A 56 2.79 -12.72 1.45
CA HIS A 56 2.12 -11.79 0.53
C HIS A 56 3.15 -10.91 -0.19
N LEU A 57 2.78 -10.39 -1.34
CA LEU A 57 3.63 -9.54 -2.15
C LEU A 57 3.38 -8.07 -1.80
N VAL A 58 4.48 -7.33 -1.59
CA VAL A 58 4.49 -5.89 -1.29
C VAL A 58 5.37 -5.19 -2.31
N VAL A 59 5.00 -4.00 -2.70
CA VAL A 59 5.78 -3.15 -3.58
C VAL A 59 6.20 -1.88 -2.86
N HIS A 60 7.47 -1.48 -3.04
CA HIS A 60 7.96 -0.16 -2.71
C HIS A 60 8.27 0.57 -4.01
N VAL A 61 7.63 1.70 -4.25
CA VAL A 61 7.69 2.41 -5.54
C VAL A 61 8.45 3.73 -5.38
N TRP A 62 9.70 3.71 -5.82
CA TRP A 62 10.52 4.90 -5.88
C TRP A 62 10.33 5.59 -7.22
N ILE A 63 9.92 6.83 -7.23
CA ILE A 63 9.66 7.64 -8.43
C ILE A 63 10.74 8.72 -8.50
N ARG A 64 11.51 8.73 -9.61
CA ARG A 64 12.66 9.61 -9.78
C ARG A 64 12.44 10.56 -10.95
N ASN A 65 12.76 11.83 -10.77
CA ASN A 65 12.73 12.80 -11.87
C ASN A 65 14.12 12.94 -12.57
N SER A 66 14.15 13.62 -13.70
CA SER A 66 15.39 13.87 -14.49
C SER A 66 16.44 14.71 -13.74
N ARG A 67 16.07 15.37 -12.64
CA ARG A 67 16.99 16.10 -11.75
C ARG A 67 17.63 15.21 -10.67
N GLY A 68 17.29 13.90 -10.67
CA GLY A 68 17.78 12.94 -9.69
C GLY A 68 17.15 13.06 -8.30
N GLN A 69 15.98 13.71 -8.21
CA GLN A 69 15.19 13.77 -6.98
C GLN A 69 14.15 12.65 -6.97
N TYR A 70 13.76 12.22 -5.78
CA TYR A 70 12.74 11.20 -5.57
C TYR A 70 11.47 11.84 -5.02
N LEU A 71 10.32 11.37 -5.49
CA LEU A 71 9.03 11.74 -4.92
C LEU A 71 8.82 11.01 -3.61
N ILE A 72 8.62 11.78 -2.55
CA ILE A 72 8.40 11.27 -1.19
C ILE A 72 7.07 11.82 -0.71
N SER A 73 6.22 10.96 -0.17
CA SER A 73 4.92 11.30 0.42
C SER A 73 5.02 11.40 1.92
N GLN A 74 4.23 12.27 2.53
CA GLN A 74 4.04 12.29 3.98
C GLN A 74 2.69 11.67 4.33
N ARG A 75 2.70 10.66 5.17
CA ARG A 75 1.50 9.98 5.65
C ARG A 75 0.56 10.94 6.35
N SER A 76 -0.74 10.78 6.10
CA SER A 76 -1.74 11.60 6.79
C SER A 76 -1.75 11.34 8.29
N ALA A 77 -2.20 12.33 9.06
CA ALA A 77 -2.25 12.28 10.52
C ALA A 77 -3.22 11.20 11.08
N ASN A 78 -4.17 10.77 10.27
CA ASN A 78 -5.17 9.75 10.62
C ASN A 78 -4.72 8.31 10.34
N ARG A 79 -3.53 8.10 9.77
CA ARG A 79 -3.01 6.76 9.52
C ARG A 79 -2.72 6.01 10.82
N PRO A 80 -3.12 4.73 10.95
CA PRO A 80 -2.95 3.96 12.19
C PRO A 80 -1.49 3.65 12.51
N THR A 81 -0.62 3.64 11.50
CA THR A 81 0.82 3.37 11.65
C THR A 81 1.63 4.52 11.05
N TYR A 82 2.68 4.93 11.72
CA TYR A 82 3.63 5.97 11.27
C TYR A 82 2.97 7.28 10.81
N PRO A 83 1.97 7.86 11.53
CA PRO A 83 1.34 9.10 11.12
C PRO A 83 2.37 10.23 10.98
N LEU A 84 2.24 11.07 9.95
CA LEU A 84 3.12 12.21 9.65
C LEU A 84 4.58 11.85 9.30
N MET A 85 4.92 10.59 9.20
CA MET A 85 6.24 10.18 8.68
C MET A 85 6.28 10.24 7.16
N TRP A 86 7.47 10.36 6.63
CA TRP A 86 7.74 10.37 5.20
C TRP A 86 8.05 8.97 4.69
N GLU A 87 7.68 8.69 3.45
CA GLU A 87 7.88 7.39 2.82
C GLU A 87 7.95 7.50 1.29
N CYS A 88 8.45 6.46 0.62
CA CYS A 88 8.11 6.26 -0.79
C CYS A 88 6.70 5.69 -0.87
N VAL A 89 6.10 5.66 -2.04
CA VAL A 89 4.83 4.96 -2.26
C VAL A 89 5.02 3.47 -1.94
N ASP A 90 4.13 2.88 -1.14
CA ASP A 90 4.21 1.46 -0.80
C ASP A 90 2.82 0.84 -0.62
N GLY A 91 2.70 -0.43 -0.93
CA GLY A 91 1.46 -1.13 -0.69
C GLY A 91 1.52 -2.62 -0.96
N SER A 92 0.44 -3.29 -0.58
CA SER A 92 0.28 -4.73 -0.82
C SER A 92 -0.30 -4.97 -2.21
N VAL A 93 0.23 -5.96 -2.90
CA VAL A 93 -0.32 -6.42 -4.18
C VAL A 93 -1.59 -7.21 -3.89
N VAL A 94 -2.71 -6.79 -4.48
CA VAL A 94 -4.00 -7.44 -4.25
C VAL A 94 -4.15 -8.69 -5.12
N LYS A 95 -5.08 -9.55 -4.76
CA LYS A 95 -5.34 -10.80 -5.46
C LYS A 95 -5.54 -10.59 -6.96
N GLY A 96 -4.80 -11.37 -7.75
CA GLY A 96 -4.87 -11.38 -9.21
C GLY A 96 -3.99 -10.32 -9.88
N GLU A 97 -3.32 -9.45 -9.13
CA GLU A 97 -2.31 -8.54 -9.65
C GLU A 97 -0.91 -9.17 -9.63
N ASP A 98 -0.09 -8.77 -10.57
CA ASP A 98 1.36 -8.96 -10.47
C ASP A 98 2.03 -7.75 -9.78
N SER A 99 3.34 -7.86 -9.54
CA SER A 99 4.13 -6.82 -8.87
C SER A 99 4.09 -5.47 -9.59
N LEU A 100 4.09 -5.47 -10.93
CA LEU A 100 4.02 -4.24 -11.73
C LEU A 100 2.65 -3.60 -11.61
N GLN A 101 1.59 -4.39 -11.72
CA GLN A 101 0.22 -3.91 -11.61
C GLN A 101 -0.03 -3.27 -10.23
N GLY A 102 0.44 -3.93 -9.16
CA GLY A 102 0.39 -3.37 -7.81
C GLY A 102 1.15 -2.05 -7.70
N ALA A 103 2.37 -1.95 -8.24
CA ALA A 103 3.16 -0.73 -8.22
C ALA A 103 2.48 0.45 -8.95
N LEU A 104 1.87 0.18 -10.10
CA LEU A 104 1.14 1.20 -10.86
C LEU A 104 -0.13 1.66 -10.14
N ARG A 105 -0.88 0.72 -9.54
CA ARG A 105 -2.08 1.02 -8.77
C ARG A 105 -1.77 1.87 -7.55
N GLU A 106 -0.79 1.48 -6.73
CA GLU A 106 -0.41 2.22 -5.52
C GLU A 106 0.06 3.66 -5.85
N ALA A 107 0.85 3.84 -6.92
CA ALA A 107 1.24 5.18 -7.34
C ALA A 107 0.04 6.04 -7.75
N LYS A 108 -0.98 5.44 -8.37
CA LYS A 108 -2.21 6.15 -8.71
C LYS A 108 -3.05 6.46 -7.48
N GLU A 109 -3.20 5.49 -6.59
CA GLU A 109 -4.06 5.61 -5.40
C GLU A 109 -3.51 6.60 -4.39
N GLU A 110 -2.21 6.53 -4.06
CA GLU A 110 -1.63 7.36 -3.02
C GLU A 110 -1.20 8.76 -3.47
N VAL A 111 -0.62 8.88 -4.68
CA VAL A 111 -0.03 10.14 -5.14
C VAL A 111 -0.60 10.67 -6.46
N GLY A 112 -1.61 10.00 -7.00
CA GLY A 112 -2.36 10.47 -8.16
C GLY A 112 -1.63 10.38 -9.50
N ILE A 113 -0.55 9.59 -9.61
CA ILE A 113 0.29 9.51 -10.79
C ILE A 113 -0.05 8.26 -11.62
N ASP A 114 -0.25 8.45 -12.92
CA ASP A 114 -0.33 7.36 -13.89
C ASP A 114 1.09 7.08 -14.43
N LEU A 115 1.77 6.09 -13.83
CA LEU A 115 3.10 5.68 -14.25
C LEU A 115 3.04 4.83 -15.54
N LEU A 116 4.05 4.97 -16.40
CA LEU A 116 4.18 4.16 -17.60
C LEU A 116 4.96 2.88 -17.30
N PRO A 117 4.41 1.69 -17.58
CA PRO A 117 5.06 0.40 -17.28
C PRO A 117 6.49 0.29 -17.79
N GLU A 118 6.75 0.79 -19.00
CA GLU A 118 8.06 0.74 -19.65
C GLU A 118 9.11 1.69 -19.05
N LYS A 119 8.71 2.56 -18.12
CA LYS A 119 9.60 3.46 -17.37
C LYS A 119 10.01 2.90 -16.02
N GLY A 120 9.46 1.73 -15.65
CA GLY A 120 9.72 1.06 -14.39
C GLY A 120 10.71 -0.10 -14.53
N GLN A 121 11.46 -0.33 -13.47
CA GLN A 121 12.29 -1.52 -13.31
C GLN A 121 12.35 -1.95 -11.86
N VAL A 122 12.36 -3.26 -11.60
CA VAL A 122 12.65 -3.81 -10.28
C VAL A 122 14.15 -3.64 -10.02
N VAL A 123 14.51 -2.94 -8.95
CA VAL A 123 15.90 -2.70 -8.55
C VAL A 123 16.35 -3.58 -7.40
N LEU A 124 15.41 -4.10 -6.62
CA LEU A 124 15.64 -5.03 -5.53
C LEU A 124 14.42 -5.94 -5.36
N SER A 125 14.64 -7.19 -5.03
CA SER A 125 13.60 -8.11 -4.58
C SER A 125 14.12 -8.88 -3.36
N ASP A 126 13.36 -8.88 -2.27
CA ASP A 126 13.78 -9.50 -1.01
C ASP A 126 12.62 -10.22 -0.33
N ILE A 127 12.96 -11.12 0.60
CA ILE A 127 11.99 -11.83 1.44
C ILE A 127 12.21 -11.45 2.89
N LYS A 128 11.22 -10.81 3.49
CA LYS A 128 11.23 -10.45 4.90
C LYS A 128 10.38 -11.43 5.69
N LYS A 129 11.02 -12.27 6.52
CA LYS A 129 10.36 -13.26 7.39
C LYS A 129 10.01 -12.67 8.76
N ILE A 130 10.82 -11.76 9.26
CA ILE A 130 10.65 -11.11 10.56
C ILE A 130 10.84 -9.61 10.38
N GLU A 131 9.93 -8.85 10.95
CA GLU A 131 9.99 -7.39 10.98
C GLU A 131 9.59 -6.92 12.39
N PHE A 132 10.43 -6.08 13.01
CA PHE A 132 10.25 -5.62 14.41
C PHE A 132 9.97 -6.76 15.41
N GLY A 133 10.62 -7.93 15.22
CA GLY A 133 10.45 -9.09 16.09
C GLY A 133 9.15 -9.86 15.90
N LYS A 134 8.35 -9.53 14.88
CA LYS A 134 7.11 -10.23 14.50
C LYS A 134 7.27 -10.93 13.16
N VAL A 135 6.50 -11.99 12.95
CA VAL A 135 6.41 -12.66 11.66
C VAL A 135 5.80 -11.69 10.67
N ALA A 136 6.55 -11.33 9.62
CA ALA A 136 6.11 -10.44 8.55
C ALA A 136 5.70 -11.20 7.29
N ASN A 137 6.45 -12.25 6.94
CA ASN A 137 6.22 -13.13 5.80
C ASN A 137 5.79 -12.37 4.54
N LYS A 138 6.66 -11.48 4.07
CA LYS A 138 6.40 -10.70 2.85
C LYS A 138 7.53 -10.86 1.83
N ILE A 139 7.16 -10.88 0.58
CA ILE A 139 8.05 -10.68 -0.57
C ILE A 139 7.97 -9.21 -0.92
N VAL A 140 9.10 -8.53 -0.97
CA VAL A 140 9.16 -7.10 -1.26
C VAL A 140 9.83 -6.87 -2.60
N ASP A 141 9.14 -6.24 -3.53
CA ASP A 141 9.73 -5.76 -4.78
C ASP A 141 9.88 -4.24 -4.72
N VAL A 142 11.11 -3.79 -4.88
CA VAL A 142 11.43 -2.36 -4.95
C VAL A 142 11.49 -1.95 -6.42
N TRP A 143 10.55 -1.13 -6.82
CA TRP A 143 10.45 -0.55 -8.15
C TRP A 143 11.08 0.84 -8.20
N LEU A 144 11.77 1.13 -9.28
CA LEU A 144 12.23 2.47 -9.63
C LEU A 144 11.58 2.88 -10.95
N PHE A 145 10.83 3.98 -10.94
CA PHE A 145 10.22 4.58 -12.13
C PHE A 145 10.83 5.95 -12.41
N ASP A 146 11.08 6.25 -13.67
CA ASP A 146 11.42 7.61 -14.11
C ASP A 146 10.14 8.38 -14.49
N TYR A 147 9.96 9.57 -13.89
CA TYR A 147 8.77 10.41 -14.08
C TYR A 147 9.10 11.90 -13.93
N ASP A 148 8.72 12.69 -14.93
CA ASP A 148 8.94 14.16 -14.99
C ASP A 148 7.62 14.95 -15.05
N GLY A 149 6.47 14.30 -14.87
CA GLY A 149 5.16 14.95 -14.90
C GLY A 149 4.86 15.75 -13.64
N GLU A 150 3.74 16.44 -13.67
CA GLU A 150 3.19 17.13 -12.50
C GLU A 150 2.60 16.12 -11.51
N VAL A 151 2.69 16.44 -10.23
CA VAL A 151 2.10 15.65 -9.15
C VAL A 151 1.00 16.48 -8.51
N ASP A 152 -0.22 15.97 -8.60
CA ASP A 152 -1.40 16.57 -7.98
C ASP A 152 -2.13 15.53 -7.15
N LEU A 153 -2.07 15.67 -5.83
CA LEU A 153 -2.79 14.79 -4.89
C LEU A 153 -4.31 14.84 -5.07
N GLY A 154 -4.85 15.85 -5.75
CA GLY A 154 -6.26 15.88 -6.13
C GLY A 154 -6.66 14.74 -7.09
N ASN A 155 -5.70 14.11 -7.74
CA ASN A 155 -5.90 12.93 -8.59
C ASN A 155 -5.70 11.60 -7.85
N ALA A 156 -5.26 11.63 -6.59
CA ALA A 156 -5.18 10.44 -5.74
C ALA A 156 -6.60 9.94 -5.41
N THR A 157 -6.75 8.63 -5.24
CA THR A 157 -8.04 8.02 -4.92
C THR A 157 -8.18 7.69 -3.44
N THR A 158 -7.09 7.84 -2.68
CA THR A 158 -7.05 7.67 -1.22
C THR A 158 -6.62 8.98 -0.55
N ASP A 159 -6.79 9.09 0.75
CA ASP A 159 -6.33 10.20 1.60
C ASP A 159 -5.09 9.82 2.44
N GLU A 160 -4.34 8.83 1.97
CA GLU A 160 -3.18 8.27 2.69
C GLU A 160 -2.02 9.26 2.77
N ALA A 161 -1.78 10.04 1.74
CA ALA A 161 -0.77 11.07 1.69
C ALA A 161 -1.35 12.46 2.03
N ALA A 162 -0.76 13.13 3.03
CA ALA A 162 -1.10 14.51 3.37
C ALA A 162 -0.43 15.52 2.44
N GLN A 163 0.79 15.22 1.99
CA GLN A 163 1.56 16.04 1.04
C GLN A 163 2.64 15.19 0.37
N VAL A 164 3.18 15.73 -0.71
CA VAL A 164 4.32 15.14 -1.43
C VAL A 164 5.41 16.17 -1.65
N ALA A 165 6.66 15.69 -1.77
CA ALA A 165 7.80 16.54 -2.06
C ALA A 165 8.83 15.80 -2.92
N TRP A 166 9.44 16.52 -3.86
CA TRP A 166 10.63 16.05 -4.56
C TRP A 166 11.86 16.29 -3.68
N MET A 167 12.52 15.23 -3.25
CA MET A 167 13.66 15.28 -2.35
C MET A 167 14.91 14.66 -3.00
N ASN A 168 16.04 15.28 -2.79
CA ASN A 168 17.32 14.67 -3.13
C ASN A 168 17.74 13.65 -2.06
N ARG A 169 18.81 12.92 -2.34
CA ARG A 169 19.30 11.85 -1.46
C ARG A 169 19.69 12.35 -0.07
N GLU A 170 20.27 13.54 0.01
CA GLU A 170 20.71 14.14 1.27
C GLU A 170 19.51 14.48 2.17
N GLN A 171 18.45 15.04 1.60
CA GLN A 171 17.23 15.36 2.33
C GLN A 171 16.52 14.09 2.85
N ILE A 172 16.49 13.02 2.05
CA ILE A 172 15.94 11.73 2.51
C ILE A 172 16.80 11.15 3.65
N LYS A 173 18.12 11.26 3.54
CA LYS A 173 19.03 10.82 4.59
C LYS A 173 18.83 11.60 5.89
N GLU A 174 18.61 12.91 5.84
CA GLU A 174 18.28 13.73 7.01
C GLU A 174 16.97 13.26 7.68
N LEU A 175 15.94 12.91 6.90
CA LEU A 175 14.70 12.37 7.45
C LEU A 175 14.94 11.04 8.18
N LEU A 176 15.78 10.16 7.63
CA LEU A 176 16.17 8.90 8.28
C LEU A 176 16.93 9.14 9.59
N GLU A 177 17.91 10.03 9.60
CA GLU A 177 18.70 10.36 10.78
C GLU A 177 17.84 10.96 11.91
N HIS A 178 16.73 11.62 11.57
CA HIS A 178 15.79 12.20 12.52
C HIS A 178 14.59 11.29 12.85
N ASN A 179 14.59 10.04 12.40
CA ASN A 179 13.47 9.08 12.53
C ASN A 179 12.14 9.64 12.00
N MET A 180 12.19 10.38 10.91
CA MET A 180 11.02 10.94 10.22
C MET A 180 10.70 10.23 8.92
N PHE A 181 11.43 9.19 8.56
CA PHE A 181 11.18 8.33 7.41
C PHE A 181 10.80 6.93 7.88
N VAL A 182 9.87 6.27 7.20
CA VAL A 182 9.41 4.92 7.56
C VAL A 182 10.55 3.91 7.32
N GLU A 183 11.06 3.30 8.39
CA GLU A 183 12.27 2.47 8.35
C GLU A 183 12.13 1.19 7.51
N THR A 184 10.91 0.69 7.32
CA THR A 184 10.68 -0.54 6.55
C THR A 184 10.95 -0.41 5.06
N LEU A 185 11.16 0.83 4.59
CA LEU A 185 11.28 1.20 3.18
C LEU A 185 12.72 1.50 2.75
N VAL A 186 13.70 1.23 3.60
CA VAL A 186 15.14 1.48 3.36
C VAL A 186 15.99 0.25 3.57
#